data_a211e9db5d06bfe2c68f65a7a00e67bb
#
_entry.id   a211e9db5d06bfe2c68f65a7a00e67bb
#
_cell.length_a   1.000
_cell.length_b   1.000
_cell.length_c   1.000
_cell.angle_alpha   90.00
_cell.angle_beta   90.00
_cell.angle_gamma   90.00
#
_symmetry.space_group_name_H-M   'P 1'
#
loop_
_entity.id
_entity.type
_entity.pdbx_description
1 polymer ?
#
loop_
_entity_poly.entity_id
_entity_poly.type
_entity_poly.pdbx_seq_one_letter_code
_entity_poly.pdbx_strand_id
1 'polypeptide(L)'
;MGKIYLVDSENVGDIWVPLLVSSQEDDEVLVFYTTKSPHMNYENVRMLKETEKEADFIKCFEGSNALDFQLVSELGYRLSQNADREYVIVSNDTGFDAAVRYWSTRKMPVSRLSGKECHRMLTEKKQRVTKETGAAAEPEQEQTRAAGPEVEAEQVRENGPEAEAEQVRENGPEAEAEQV
;
A
#
# COMPACT_ATOMS: atom_id res chain seq x y z
N MET A 1 -5.13 -8.74 -24.82
CA MET A 1 -6.04 -7.90 -23.97
C MET A 1 -5.36 -7.70 -22.63
N GLY A 2 -5.12 -6.46 -22.26
CA GLY A 2 -4.47 -6.11 -21.02
C GLY A 2 -5.38 -6.25 -19.80
N LYS A 3 -4.77 -6.28 -18.62
CA LYS A 3 -5.45 -6.28 -17.32
C LYS A 3 -5.61 -4.87 -16.79
N ILE A 4 -6.62 -4.66 -15.97
CA ILE A 4 -6.81 -3.43 -15.21
C ILE A 4 -6.59 -3.76 -13.72
N TYR A 5 -5.56 -3.19 -13.14
CA TYR A 5 -5.26 -3.34 -11.71
C TYR A 5 -5.84 -2.16 -10.94
N LEU A 6 -6.68 -2.45 -9.93
CA LEU A 6 -7.22 -1.47 -8.99
C LEU A 6 -6.47 -1.66 -7.66
N VAL A 7 -5.57 -0.76 -7.35
CA VAL A 7 -4.67 -0.90 -6.20
C VAL A 7 -5.16 -0.06 -5.03
N ASP A 8 -5.46 -0.72 -3.93
CA ASP A 8 -5.77 -0.13 -2.64
C ASP A 8 -4.46 0.20 -1.90
N SER A 9 -3.96 1.42 -2.08
CA SER A 9 -2.67 1.81 -1.52
C SER A 9 -2.64 1.97 0.00
N GLU A 10 -3.79 2.11 0.67
CA GLU A 10 -3.84 2.09 2.14
C GLU A 10 -3.45 0.72 2.69
N ASN A 11 -3.83 -0.35 2.01
CA ASN A 11 -3.63 -1.73 2.46
C ASN A 11 -2.34 -2.37 1.95
N VAL A 12 -1.90 -2.03 0.74
CA VAL A 12 -0.74 -2.69 0.12
C VAL A 12 0.45 -1.75 -0.11
N GLY A 13 0.32 -0.47 0.25
CA GLY A 13 1.39 0.51 0.11
C GLY A 13 1.79 0.76 -1.34
N ASP A 14 3.08 0.86 -1.58
CA ASP A 14 3.68 1.23 -2.85
C ASP A 14 4.02 0.04 -3.78
N ILE A 15 3.45 -1.15 -3.53
CA ILE A 15 3.62 -2.34 -4.38
C ILE A 15 3.16 -2.12 -5.83
N TRP A 16 2.32 -1.11 -6.05
CA TRP A 16 1.88 -0.71 -7.38
C TRP A 16 3.04 -0.27 -8.27
N VAL A 17 4.16 0.20 -7.72
CA VAL A 17 5.35 0.62 -8.51
C VAL A 17 5.99 -0.57 -9.22
N PRO A 18 6.47 -1.62 -8.52
CA PRO A 18 6.99 -2.79 -9.20
C PRO A 18 5.94 -3.49 -10.06
N LEU A 19 4.65 -3.41 -9.71
CA LEU A 19 3.56 -3.91 -10.54
C LEU A 19 3.49 -3.15 -11.86
N LEU A 20 3.50 -1.81 -11.85
CA LEU A 20 3.49 -0.95 -13.02
C LEU A 20 4.71 -1.23 -13.92
N VAL A 21 5.91 -1.25 -13.35
CA VAL A 21 7.14 -1.52 -14.10
C VAL A 21 7.10 -2.88 -14.81
N SER A 22 6.50 -3.88 -14.16
CA SER A 22 6.40 -5.25 -14.67
C SER A 22 5.14 -5.51 -15.49
N SER A 23 4.20 -4.57 -15.60
CA SER A 23 2.95 -4.72 -16.38
C SER A 23 3.23 -4.87 -17.87
N GLN A 24 2.28 -5.35 -18.64
CA GLN A 24 2.34 -5.36 -20.09
C GLN A 24 1.95 -3.98 -20.65
N GLU A 25 2.17 -3.76 -21.94
CA GLU A 25 1.87 -2.48 -22.59
C GLU A 25 0.37 -2.13 -22.52
N ASP A 26 -0.50 -3.15 -22.66
CA ASP A 26 -1.95 -2.99 -22.62
C ASP A 26 -2.52 -2.98 -21.19
N ASP A 27 -1.71 -3.21 -20.15
CA ASP A 27 -2.19 -3.20 -18.76
C ASP A 27 -2.36 -1.76 -18.27
N GLU A 28 -3.37 -1.55 -17.42
CA GLU A 28 -3.61 -0.29 -16.73
C GLU A 28 -3.46 -0.48 -15.21
N VAL A 29 -2.85 0.48 -14.54
CA VAL A 29 -2.70 0.48 -13.08
C VAL A 29 -3.36 1.73 -12.51
N LEU A 30 -4.45 1.54 -11.77
CA LEU A 30 -5.17 2.58 -11.06
C LEU A 30 -4.83 2.52 -9.58
N VAL A 31 -4.30 3.59 -9.03
CA VAL A 31 -3.88 3.68 -7.63
C VAL A 31 -4.88 4.51 -6.85
N PHE A 32 -5.67 3.85 -6.01
CA PHE A 32 -6.59 4.51 -5.09
C PHE A 32 -5.84 4.90 -3.82
N TYR A 33 -5.88 6.17 -3.45
CA TYR A 33 -5.13 6.67 -2.31
C TYR A 33 -5.89 7.74 -1.51
N THR A 34 -5.52 7.85 -0.23
CA THR A 34 -5.97 8.92 0.68
C THR A 34 -4.75 9.54 1.36
N THR A 35 -4.97 10.46 2.28
CA THR A 35 -3.90 11.01 3.13
C THR A 35 -3.28 9.97 4.08
N LYS A 36 -3.93 8.83 4.28
CA LYS A 36 -3.45 7.71 5.11
C LYS A 36 -2.59 6.71 4.36
N SER A 37 -2.55 6.79 3.03
CA SER A 37 -1.73 5.88 2.22
C SER A 37 -0.25 6.05 2.58
N PRO A 38 0.51 4.95 2.73
CA PRO A 38 1.93 5.00 3.08
C PRO A 38 2.75 5.80 2.08
N HIS A 39 3.83 6.39 2.56
CA HIS A 39 4.80 7.07 1.68
C HIS A 39 5.59 6.05 0.87
N MET A 40 5.96 6.45 -0.34
CA MET A 40 6.77 5.64 -1.23
C MET A 40 8.22 5.58 -0.74
N ASN A 41 8.84 4.41 -0.84
CA ASN A 41 10.27 4.27 -0.56
C ASN A 41 11.15 4.81 -1.72
N TYR A 42 12.40 5.14 -1.43
CA TYR A 42 13.31 5.74 -2.41
C TYR A 42 13.64 4.82 -3.60
N GLU A 43 13.66 3.50 -3.38
CA GLU A 43 13.89 2.54 -4.46
C GLU A 43 12.74 2.55 -5.47
N ASN A 44 11.50 2.59 -4.99
CA ASN A 44 10.33 2.73 -5.85
C ASN A 44 10.28 4.08 -6.57
N VAL A 45 10.74 5.17 -5.93
CA VAL A 45 10.91 6.47 -6.61
C VAL A 45 11.93 6.36 -7.75
N ARG A 46 13.04 5.64 -7.54
CA ARG A 46 14.04 5.39 -8.58
C ARG A 46 13.45 4.59 -9.74
N MET A 47 12.73 3.50 -9.44
CA MET A 47 12.08 2.68 -10.46
C MET A 47 11.11 3.48 -11.33
N LEU A 48 10.33 4.39 -10.72
CA LEU A 48 9.41 5.26 -11.46
C LEU A 48 10.12 6.24 -12.41
N LYS A 49 11.30 6.70 -12.05
CA LYS A 49 12.10 7.57 -12.95
C LYS A 49 12.69 6.83 -14.14
N GLU A 50 12.85 5.52 -14.02
CA GLU A 50 13.45 4.66 -15.05
C GLU A 50 12.40 4.04 -15.99
N THR A 51 11.09 4.18 -15.68
CA THR A 51 10.00 3.66 -16.51
C THR A 51 9.30 4.79 -17.27
N GLU A 52 8.87 4.50 -18.50
CA GLU A 52 8.00 5.38 -19.29
C GLU A 52 6.50 5.09 -19.05
N LYS A 53 6.19 4.06 -18.21
CA LYS A 53 4.81 3.69 -17.91
C LYS A 53 4.21 4.63 -16.89
N GLU A 54 2.93 4.92 -17.06
CA GLU A 54 2.17 5.79 -16.20
C GLU A 54 1.08 5.02 -15.46
N ALA A 55 0.80 5.41 -14.23
CA ALA A 55 -0.32 4.93 -13.44
C ALA A 55 -1.34 6.05 -13.25
N ASP A 56 -2.61 5.69 -13.23
CA ASP A 56 -3.70 6.62 -12.92
C ASP A 56 -3.88 6.74 -11.40
N PHE A 57 -3.78 7.95 -10.87
CA PHE A 57 -3.94 8.20 -9.43
C PHE A 57 -5.33 8.73 -9.12
N ILE A 58 -6.09 7.99 -8.33
CA ILE A 58 -7.45 8.33 -7.90
C ILE A 58 -7.41 8.70 -6.42
N LYS A 59 -7.46 10.01 -6.13
CA LYS A 59 -7.58 10.50 -4.76
C LYS A 59 -8.98 10.26 -4.24
N CYS A 60 -9.09 9.43 -3.21
CA CYS A 60 -10.36 9.09 -2.59
C CYS A 60 -10.79 10.12 -1.55
N PHE A 61 -12.12 10.29 -1.40
CA PHE A 61 -12.69 11.03 -0.29
C PHE A 61 -12.41 10.30 1.03
N GLU A 62 -12.24 11.08 2.09
CA GLU A 62 -11.98 10.55 3.42
C GLU A 62 -13.28 10.01 4.06
N GLY A 63 -13.14 8.96 4.85
CA GLY A 63 -14.25 8.36 5.60
C GLY A 63 -13.98 6.90 5.95
N SER A 64 -14.86 6.30 6.75
CA SER A 64 -14.77 4.87 7.04
C SER A 64 -15.11 4.05 5.80
N ASN A 65 -14.20 3.16 5.40
CA ASN A 65 -14.31 2.32 4.19
C ASN A 65 -14.55 3.14 2.89
N ALA A 66 -14.23 4.45 2.93
CA ALA A 66 -14.56 5.32 1.80
C ALA A 66 -13.74 4.98 0.55
N LEU A 67 -12.47 4.59 0.71
CA LEU A 67 -11.65 4.12 -0.39
C LEU A 67 -12.26 2.84 -1.00
N ASP A 68 -12.68 1.88 -0.18
CA ASP A 68 -13.25 0.61 -0.63
C ASP A 68 -14.50 0.84 -1.48
N PHE A 69 -15.42 1.70 -1.01
CA PHE A 69 -16.63 2.05 -1.75
C PHE A 69 -16.30 2.73 -3.08
N GLN A 70 -15.33 3.62 -3.11
CA GLN A 70 -14.92 4.30 -4.34
C GLN A 70 -14.24 3.34 -5.31
N LEU A 71 -13.38 2.45 -4.82
CA LEU A 71 -12.73 1.43 -5.63
C LEU A 71 -13.76 0.47 -6.28
N VAL A 72 -14.72 -0.05 -5.51
CA VAL A 72 -15.74 -0.96 -6.09
C VAL A 72 -16.71 -0.22 -7.00
N SER A 73 -16.95 1.07 -6.78
CA SER A 73 -17.77 1.89 -7.67
C SER A 73 -17.07 2.09 -9.01
N GLU A 74 -15.78 2.43 -9.00
CA GLU A 74 -14.96 2.54 -10.21
C GLU A 74 -14.84 1.21 -10.95
N LEU A 75 -14.65 0.10 -10.22
CA LEU A 75 -14.67 -1.24 -10.80
C LEU A 75 -15.98 -1.49 -11.56
N GLY A 76 -17.14 -1.21 -10.95
CA GLY A 76 -18.44 -1.37 -11.59
C GLY A 76 -18.61 -0.50 -12.83
N TYR A 77 -18.17 0.75 -12.76
CA TYR A 77 -18.19 1.67 -13.88
C TYR A 77 -17.34 1.16 -15.05
N ARG A 78 -16.09 0.76 -14.80
CA ARG A 78 -15.18 0.26 -15.83
C ARG A 78 -15.64 -1.08 -16.45
N LEU A 79 -16.19 -1.98 -15.64
CA LEU A 79 -16.79 -3.21 -16.13
C LEU A 79 -17.95 -2.94 -17.09
N SER A 80 -18.71 -1.86 -16.88
CA SER A 80 -19.80 -1.49 -17.79
C SER A 80 -19.29 -0.96 -19.14
N GLN A 81 -18.06 -0.45 -19.18
CA GLN A 81 -17.43 0.06 -20.40
C GLN A 81 -16.65 -1.02 -21.16
N ASN A 82 -15.97 -1.92 -20.46
CA ASN A 82 -15.07 -2.92 -21.01
C ASN A 82 -15.21 -4.27 -20.29
N ALA A 83 -16.29 -4.99 -20.55
CA ALA A 83 -16.60 -6.27 -19.88
C ALA A 83 -15.61 -7.41 -20.21
N ASP A 84 -14.87 -7.29 -21.32
CA ASP A 84 -13.95 -8.32 -21.79
C ASP A 84 -12.55 -8.27 -21.19
N ARG A 85 -12.23 -7.18 -20.47
CA ARG A 85 -10.92 -7.02 -19.79
C ARG A 85 -10.91 -7.72 -18.44
N GLU A 86 -9.77 -8.26 -18.04
CA GLU A 86 -9.55 -8.82 -16.71
C GLU A 86 -9.28 -7.69 -15.69
N TYR A 87 -10.03 -7.74 -14.59
CA TYR A 87 -9.91 -6.78 -13.49
C TYR A 87 -9.31 -7.42 -12.25
N VAL A 88 -8.29 -6.79 -11.69
CA VAL A 88 -7.56 -7.33 -10.53
C VAL A 88 -7.55 -6.30 -9.42
N ILE A 89 -8.25 -6.56 -8.33
CA ILE A 89 -8.15 -5.76 -7.09
C ILE A 89 -6.88 -6.18 -6.37
N VAL A 90 -6.01 -5.23 -6.05
CA VAL A 90 -4.79 -5.48 -5.29
C VAL A 90 -4.98 -4.89 -3.89
N SER A 91 -5.34 -5.75 -2.93
CA SER A 91 -5.57 -5.37 -1.53
C SER A 91 -5.44 -6.57 -0.60
N ASN A 92 -4.97 -6.32 0.63
CA ASN A 92 -4.98 -7.32 1.71
C ASN A 92 -6.36 -7.47 2.36
N ASP A 93 -7.28 -6.53 2.12
CA ASP A 93 -8.62 -6.61 2.67
C ASP A 93 -9.45 -7.70 1.97
N THR A 94 -9.83 -8.72 2.75
CA THR A 94 -10.69 -9.82 2.29
C THR A 94 -12.14 -9.40 2.07
N GLY A 95 -12.55 -8.21 2.51
CA GLY A 95 -13.87 -7.63 2.23
C GLY A 95 -14.14 -7.52 0.74
N PHE A 96 -13.11 -7.29 -0.07
CA PHE A 96 -13.23 -7.26 -1.53
C PHE A 96 -13.60 -8.63 -2.16
N ASP A 97 -13.44 -9.75 -1.44
CA ASP A 97 -13.88 -11.06 -1.94
C ASP A 97 -15.39 -11.10 -2.16
N ALA A 98 -16.16 -10.26 -1.45
CA ALA A 98 -17.60 -10.10 -1.70
C ALA A 98 -17.86 -9.49 -3.09
N ALA A 99 -17.10 -8.49 -3.49
CA ALA A 99 -17.18 -7.88 -4.82
C ALA A 99 -16.77 -8.89 -5.91
N VAL A 100 -15.67 -9.62 -5.69
CA VAL A 100 -15.22 -10.67 -6.61
C VAL A 100 -16.30 -11.72 -6.82
N ARG A 101 -16.91 -12.23 -5.74
CA ARG A 101 -18.03 -13.21 -5.82
C ARG A 101 -19.23 -12.64 -6.57
N TYR A 102 -19.61 -11.39 -6.28
CA TYR A 102 -20.73 -10.74 -6.95
C TYR A 102 -20.53 -10.68 -8.47
N TRP A 103 -19.33 -10.27 -8.92
CA TRP A 103 -19.03 -10.20 -10.35
C TRP A 103 -18.84 -11.56 -11.00
N SER A 104 -18.32 -12.56 -10.27
CA SER A 104 -18.24 -13.95 -10.74
C SER A 104 -19.62 -14.54 -11.08
N THR A 105 -20.67 -14.22 -10.30
CA THR A 105 -22.05 -14.65 -10.64
C THR A 105 -22.55 -14.09 -11.98
N ARG A 106 -21.93 -13.01 -12.44
CA ARG A 106 -22.21 -12.34 -13.72
C ARG A 106 -21.23 -12.72 -14.81
N LYS A 107 -20.36 -13.68 -14.53
CA LYS A 107 -19.31 -14.16 -15.45
C LYS A 107 -18.32 -13.07 -15.86
N MET A 108 -18.15 -12.04 -15.01
CA MET A 108 -17.16 -10.98 -15.23
C MET A 108 -15.81 -11.43 -14.68
N PRO A 109 -14.70 -11.17 -15.41
CA PRO A 109 -13.36 -11.62 -15.02
C PRO A 109 -12.75 -10.69 -13.97
N VAL A 110 -13.22 -10.79 -12.74
CA VAL A 110 -12.73 -10.03 -11.59
C VAL A 110 -12.06 -10.97 -10.60
N SER A 111 -10.89 -10.59 -10.13
CA SER A 111 -10.11 -11.32 -9.12
C SER A 111 -9.53 -10.37 -8.08
N ARG A 112 -9.03 -10.92 -6.97
CA ARG A 112 -8.24 -10.18 -5.99
C ARG A 112 -6.88 -10.84 -5.78
N LEU A 113 -5.86 -10.01 -5.63
CA LEU A 113 -4.52 -10.40 -5.20
C LEU A 113 -4.18 -9.69 -3.89
N SER A 114 -3.72 -10.42 -2.89
CA SER A 114 -3.09 -9.83 -1.72
C SER A 114 -1.72 -9.25 -2.10
N GLY A 115 -1.18 -8.32 -1.28
CA GLY A 115 0.16 -7.78 -1.47
C GLY A 115 1.22 -8.88 -1.53
N LYS A 116 1.08 -9.94 -0.71
CA LYS A 116 1.98 -11.11 -0.72
C LYS A 116 1.93 -11.88 -2.04
N GLU A 117 0.74 -12.13 -2.57
CA GLU A 117 0.56 -12.83 -3.85
C GLU A 117 1.07 -11.98 -5.01
N CYS A 118 0.80 -10.67 -4.98
CA CYS A 118 1.32 -9.72 -5.96
C CYS A 118 2.87 -9.75 -5.95
N HIS A 119 3.49 -9.66 -4.79
CA HIS A 119 4.96 -9.71 -4.65
C HIS A 119 5.54 -11.02 -5.19
N ARG A 120 4.93 -12.17 -4.88
CA ARG A 120 5.34 -13.47 -5.41
C ARG A 120 5.26 -13.51 -6.93
N MET A 121 4.17 -13.06 -7.52
CA MET A 121 3.96 -12.99 -8.96
C MET A 121 5.06 -12.15 -9.63
N LEU A 122 5.40 -11.00 -9.06
CA LEU A 122 6.44 -10.11 -9.57
C LEU A 122 7.84 -10.75 -9.52
N THR A 123 8.14 -11.45 -8.42
CA THR A 123 9.42 -12.18 -8.24
C THR A 123 9.57 -13.31 -9.26
N GLU A 124 8.52 -14.10 -9.47
CA GLU A 124 8.52 -15.19 -10.45
C GLU A 124 8.68 -14.66 -11.89
N LYS A 125 8.03 -13.53 -12.20
CA LYS A 125 8.15 -12.88 -13.50
C LYS A 125 9.59 -12.38 -13.75
N LYS A 126 10.21 -11.75 -12.75
CA LYS A 126 11.61 -11.30 -12.81
C LYS A 126 12.57 -12.48 -13.07
N GLN A 127 12.38 -13.60 -12.38
CA GLN A 127 13.21 -14.80 -12.55
C GLN A 127 13.07 -15.44 -13.95
N ARG A 128 11.86 -15.43 -14.54
CA ARG A 128 11.65 -15.95 -15.89
C ARG A 128 12.38 -15.09 -16.92
N VAL A 129 12.24 -13.78 -16.85
CA VAL A 129 12.93 -12.85 -17.74
C VAL A 129 14.45 -13.02 -17.64
N THR A 130 15.01 -13.14 -16.43
CA THR A 130 16.44 -13.37 -16.24
C THR A 130 16.93 -14.69 -16.85
N LYS A 131 16.13 -15.75 -16.80
CA LYS A 131 16.47 -17.05 -17.42
C LYS A 131 16.40 -17.00 -18.93
N GLU A 132 15.48 -16.26 -19.52
CA GLU A 132 15.31 -16.14 -20.97
C GLU A 132 16.36 -15.23 -21.60
N THR A 133 16.79 -14.19 -20.90
CA THR A 133 17.80 -13.22 -21.39
C THR A 133 19.25 -13.64 -21.16
N GLY A 134 19.49 -14.77 -20.45
CA GLY A 134 20.85 -15.28 -20.20
C GLY A 134 21.75 -14.36 -19.35
N ALA A 135 21.20 -13.33 -18.75
CA ALA A 135 21.92 -12.45 -17.84
C ALA A 135 22.12 -13.14 -16.50
N ALA A 136 23.35 -13.56 -16.21
CA ALA A 136 23.73 -14.07 -14.90
C ALA A 136 23.46 -12.98 -13.85
N ALA A 137 22.57 -13.26 -12.92
CA ALA A 137 22.39 -12.41 -11.75
C ALA A 137 23.68 -12.51 -10.92
N GLU A 138 24.39 -11.40 -10.75
CA GLU A 138 25.38 -11.31 -9.68
C GLU A 138 24.63 -11.49 -8.34
N PRO A 139 25.13 -12.39 -7.45
CA PRO A 139 24.51 -12.55 -6.14
C PRO A 139 24.73 -11.25 -5.35
N GLU A 140 23.66 -10.60 -4.96
CA GLU A 140 23.71 -9.56 -3.91
C GLU A 140 24.38 -10.17 -2.70
N GLN A 141 25.60 -9.73 -2.42
CA GLN A 141 26.32 -10.10 -1.22
C GLN A 141 25.58 -9.46 -0.04
N GLU A 142 24.93 -10.30 0.73
CA GLU A 142 24.45 -10.01 2.06
C GLU A 142 25.63 -9.55 2.92
N GLN A 143 25.82 -8.24 3.04
CA GLN A 143 26.79 -7.66 3.96
C GLN A 143 26.32 -7.91 5.38
N THR A 144 26.69 -9.07 5.91
CA THR A 144 26.71 -9.30 7.36
C THR A 144 27.65 -8.28 7.98
N ARG A 145 27.08 -7.30 8.64
CA ARG A 145 27.80 -6.38 9.52
C ARG A 145 28.42 -7.20 10.66
N ALA A 146 29.71 -7.41 10.54
CA ALA A 146 30.51 -7.93 11.63
C ALA A 146 30.44 -6.96 12.82
N ALA A 147 30.22 -7.52 14.00
CA ALA A 147 30.25 -6.85 15.27
C ALA A 147 31.62 -6.15 15.49
N GLY A 148 31.58 -4.86 15.73
CA GLY A 148 32.73 -4.11 16.24
C GLY A 148 32.82 -4.29 17.77
N PRO A 149 33.99 -4.04 18.39
CA PRO A 149 34.29 -4.47 19.73
C PRO A 149 33.60 -3.65 20.82
N GLU A 150 33.24 -4.35 21.88
CA GLU A 150 32.80 -3.81 23.17
C GLU A 150 33.81 -2.79 23.71
N VAL A 151 33.33 -1.63 24.06
CA VAL A 151 34.05 -0.68 24.91
C VAL A 151 33.31 -0.62 26.24
N GLU A 152 34.03 -0.99 27.29
CA GLU A 152 33.60 -1.00 28.68
C GLU A 152 33.04 0.35 29.13
N ALA A 153 31.91 0.29 29.82
CA ALA A 153 31.29 1.43 30.46
C ALA A 153 31.94 1.71 31.81
N GLU A 154 32.53 2.88 31.97
CA GLU A 154 32.93 3.44 33.25
C GLU A 154 31.74 4.18 33.88
N GLN A 155 31.45 3.78 35.12
CA GLN A 155 30.39 4.32 35.96
C GLN A 155 30.79 5.73 36.46
N VAL A 156 29.95 6.71 36.21
CA VAL A 156 29.95 7.93 37.04
C VAL A 156 28.56 8.09 37.64
N ARG A 157 28.53 7.96 38.97
CA ARG A 157 27.42 8.38 39.84
C ARG A 157 27.56 9.89 40.05
N GLU A 158 26.43 10.62 40.02
CA GLU A 158 26.13 11.68 41.01
C GLU A 158 24.74 12.26 40.79
N ASN A 159 23.93 12.06 41.81
CA ASN A 159 23.09 12.98 42.58
C ASN A 159 22.07 13.88 41.85
N GLY A 160 20.82 13.72 42.29
CA GLY A 160 19.68 14.56 42.02
C GLY A 160 19.74 15.96 42.64
N PRO A 161 18.68 16.76 42.62
CA PRO A 161 17.62 16.65 43.63
C PRO A 161 16.17 16.80 43.14
N GLU A 162 15.30 16.41 44.07
CA GLU A 162 13.86 16.65 44.12
C GLU A 162 13.45 18.12 44.08
N ALA A 163 12.33 18.41 43.45
CA ALA A 163 11.38 19.49 43.84
C ALA A 163 10.07 19.24 43.07
N GLU A 164 9.11 18.82 43.74
CA GLU A 164 7.94 19.47 44.34
C GLU A 164 6.73 19.60 43.41
N ALA A 165 5.71 18.94 43.86
CA ALA A 165 4.33 18.98 43.40
C ALA A 165 3.71 20.36 43.63
N GLU A 166 2.95 20.86 42.69
CA GLU A 166 1.88 21.82 43.02
C GLU A 166 0.58 21.45 42.32
N GLN A 167 -0.35 21.03 43.17
CA GLN A 167 -1.78 20.88 42.89
C GLN A 167 -2.41 22.26 42.80
N VAL A 168 -3.11 22.58 41.74
CA VAL A 168 -4.16 23.61 41.81
C VAL A 168 -5.46 22.97 41.39
N ARG A 169 -6.32 22.95 42.41
CA ARG A 169 -7.76 22.62 42.36
C ARG A 169 -8.57 23.83 41.90
N GLU A 170 -9.77 23.49 41.41
CA GLU A 170 -11.06 24.20 41.49
C GLU A 170 -11.27 25.43 40.60
N ASN A 171 -12.25 25.44 39.73
CA ASN A 171 -13.67 25.66 40.04
C ASN A 171 -14.48 25.70 38.73
N GLY A 172 -15.61 25.03 38.70
CA GLY A 172 -16.67 25.33 37.75
C GLY A 172 -17.44 26.60 38.14
N PRO A 173 -18.39 27.04 37.34
CA PRO A 173 -19.79 26.85 37.75
C PRO A 173 -20.76 26.43 36.63
N GLU A 174 -21.79 25.74 37.08
CA GLU A 174 -23.10 25.55 36.47
C GLU A 174 -23.80 26.89 36.16
N ALA A 175 -24.66 26.83 35.20
CA ALA A 175 -25.99 27.46 35.07
C ALA A 175 -26.29 27.67 33.59
N GLU A 176 -27.39 27.53 33.01
CA GLU A 176 -28.79 27.19 33.35
C GLU A 176 -29.50 27.01 32.00
N ALA A 177 -30.47 26.18 32.01
CA ALA A 177 -31.44 26.00 30.93
C ALA A 177 -32.24 27.29 30.71
N GLU A 178 -32.62 27.61 29.47
CA GLU A 178 -33.94 28.15 29.20
C GLU A 178 -34.42 27.84 27.78
N GLN A 179 -35.64 27.39 27.76
CA GLN A 179 -36.54 27.10 26.64
C GLN A 179 -36.88 28.38 25.88
N VAL A 180 -36.95 28.31 24.58
CA VAL A 180 -38.18 28.66 23.80
C VAL A 180 -38.13 27.95 22.46
#